data_c5c383e2e5d67390383e2f45713f36ca
#
_entry.id   c5c383e2e5d67390383e2f45713f36ca
#
_cell.length_a   1.000
_cell.length_b   1.000
_cell.length_c   1.000
_cell.angle_alpha   90.00
_cell.angle_beta   90.00
_cell.angle_gamma   90.00
#
_symmetry.space_group_name_H-M   'P 1'
#
loop_
_entity.id
_entity.type
_entity.pdbx_description
1 polymer ?
#
loop_
_entity_poly.entity_id
_entity_poly.type
_entity_poly.pdbx_seq_one_letter_code
_entity_poly.pdbx_strand_id
1 'polypeptide(L)'
;KYPENINLIESGLFHRFDATNILKKNLASIVTAIGLDHLDWLPKKEQTVEKIIFEKTSTLLNSKIIISKQSTNEISKSIEDTIIDNSSKKIIFNKDYNFTLKENDFFYFEDEFGALKLQKPNLPEEFQLENVSTAIATVRQLTDYKVTDENIKLGITKIESIARLQDLKSGKLKDL
;
A
#
# COMPACT_ATOMS: atom_id res chain seq x y z
N LYS A 1 26.60 7.60 -2.12
CA LYS A 1 25.43 7.81 -1.27
C LYS A 1 24.61 8.95 -1.85
N TYR A 2 23.33 8.78 -1.89
CA TYR A 2 22.38 9.73 -2.50
C TYR A 2 21.43 10.19 -1.38
N PRO A 3 21.77 11.22 -0.60
CA PRO A 3 21.02 11.63 0.58
C PRO A 3 19.60 12.13 0.25
N GLU A 4 19.36 12.44 -1.01
CA GLU A 4 18.06 12.93 -1.52
C GLU A 4 17.13 11.81 -1.99
N ASN A 5 17.59 10.57 -2.02
CA ASN A 5 16.78 9.44 -2.45
C ASN A 5 15.93 8.90 -1.32
N ILE A 6 14.70 8.52 -1.64
CA ILE A 6 13.82 7.76 -0.76
C ILE A 6 14.11 6.27 -0.99
N ASN A 7 14.29 5.52 0.09
CA ASN A 7 14.39 4.07 0.05
C ASN A 7 13.02 3.48 0.33
N LEU A 8 12.52 2.65 -0.59
CA LEU A 8 11.35 1.80 -0.37
C LEU A 8 11.85 0.45 0.13
N ILE A 9 11.38 0.06 1.31
CA ILE A 9 11.82 -1.16 2.00
C ILE A 9 10.60 -2.03 2.26
N GLU A 10 10.63 -3.27 1.79
CA GLU A 10 9.60 -4.26 2.02
C GLU A 10 10.02 -5.24 3.12
N SER A 11 9.12 -5.52 4.07
CA SER A 11 9.33 -6.57 5.06
C SER A 11 9.20 -7.95 4.40
N GLY A 12 10.14 -8.85 4.70
CA GLY A 12 10.17 -10.17 4.06
C GLY A 12 9.09 -11.11 4.58
N LEU A 13 8.90 -11.14 5.91
CA LEU A 13 7.89 -11.97 6.57
C LEU A 13 7.36 -11.28 7.81
N PHE A 14 6.05 -10.98 7.84
CA PHE A 14 5.45 -10.19 8.91
C PHE A 14 6.18 -8.83 9.09
N HIS A 15 6.28 -8.31 10.33
CA HIS A 15 7.09 -7.11 10.61
C HIS A 15 7.74 -7.19 11.99
N ARG A 16 7.05 -7.74 12.98
CA ARG A 16 7.45 -7.67 14.39
C ARG A 16 8.86 -8.24 14.64
N PHE A 17 9.23 -9.32 13.99
CA PHE A 17 10.55 -9.96 14.07
C PHE A 17 11.35 -9.89 12.76
N ASP A 18 10.88 -9.11 11.80
CA ASP A 18 11.60 -8.90 10.56
C ASP A 18 12.82 -8.00 10.76
N ALA A 19 13.87 -8.22 9.98
CA ALA A 19 15.08 -7.42 10.04
C ALA A 19 14.83 -5.93 9.79
N THR A 20 13.81 -5.59 8.99
CA THR A 20 13.42 -4.21 8.70
C THR A 20 12.88 -3.46 9.92
N ASN A 21 12.43 -4.16 10.96
CA ASN A 21 11.93 -3.55 12.20
C ASN A 21 13.04 -2.85 13.03
N ILE A 22 14.31 -2.99 12.65
CA ILE A 22 15.41 -2.21 13.23
C ILE A 22 15.33 -0.71 12.85
N LEU A 23 14.60 -0.38 11.79
CA LEU A 23 14.45 0.98 11.30
C LEU A 23 13.49 1.75 12.22
N LYS A 24 14.07 2.58 13.09
CA LYS A 24 13.32 3.34 14.12
C LYS A 24 12.66 4.62 13.60
N LYS A 25 13.08 5.08 12.42
CA LYS A 25 12.56 6.30 11.80
C LYS A 25 12.32 6.07 10.32
N ASN A 26 11.09 6.11 9.91
CA ASN A 26 10.68 6.07 8.50
C ASN A 26 9.86 7.33 8.18
N LEU A 27 9.78 7.67 6.92
CA LEU A 27 8.90 8.75 6.43
C LEU A 27 7.44 8.34 6.53
N ALA A 28 7.15 7.08 6.24
CA ALA A 28 5.84 6.46 6.36
C ALA A 28 5.97 4.95 6.45
N SER A 29 4.97 4.29 7.04
CA SER A 29 4.73 2.86 6.94
C SER A 29 3.48 2.61 6.11
N ILE A 30 3.52 1.58 5.27
CA ILE A 30 2.41 1.22 4.40
C ILE A 30 1.95 -0.18 4.78
N VAL A 31 0.68 -0.32 5.12
CA VAL A 31 0.02 -1.59 5.39
C VAL A 31 -0.85 -1.92 4.18
N THR A 32 -0.39 -2.86 3.36
CA THR A 32 -1.15 -3.38 2.21
C THR A 32 -2.27 -4.31 2.66
N ALA A 33 -3.07 -4.85 1.74
CA ALA A 33 -4.14 -5.77 2.08
C ALA A 33 -3.63 -6.97 2.89
N ILE A 34 -4.29 -7.27 4.00
CA ILE A 34 -3.98 -8.40 4.87
C ILE A 34 -5.01 -9.51 4.66
N GLY A 35 -4.51 -10.72 4.46
CA GLY A 35 -5.30 -11.95 4.36
C GLY A 35 -4.65 -13.09 5.12
N LEU A 36 -5.19 -14.29 4.96
CA LEU A 36 -4.61 -15.53 5.49
C LEU A 36 -3.40 -15.92 4.65
N ASP A 37 -2.23 -15.47 5.08
CA ASP A 37 -0.96 -15.71 4.41
C ASP A 37 0.09 -16.14 5.44
N HIS A 38 1.13 -16.85 4.99
CA HIS A 38 2.25 -17.29 5.83
C HIS A 38 1.84 -18.12 7.06
N LEU A 39 0.75 -18.87 6.99
CA LEU A 39 0.20 -19.64 8.10
C LEU A 39 1.18 -20.68 8.65
N ASP A 40 2.04 -21.24 7.79
CA ASP A 40 3.05 -22.24 8.18
C ASP A 40 4.09 -21.71 9.19
N TRP A 41 4.20 -20.40 9.30
CA TRP A 41 5.08 -19.74 10.27
C TRP A 41 4.41 -19.48 11.63
N LEU A 42 3.14 -19.81 11.76
CA LEU A 42 2.37 -19.65 13.01
C LEU A 42 1.98 -21.02 13.58
N PRO A 43 1.98 -21.14 14.92
CA PRO A 43 1.43 -22.33 15.56
C PRO A 43 -0.03 -22.56 15.09
N LYS A 44 -0.44 -23.79 14.86
CA LYS A 44 -1.78 -24.14 14.32
C LYS A 44 -2.94 -23.43 15.04
N LYS A 45 -2.85 -23.26 16.35
CA LYS A 45 -3.85 -22.57 17.17
C LYS A 45 -3.88 -21.05 17.00
N GLU A 46 -2.86 -20.49 16.36
CA GLU A 46 -2.67 -19.05 16.14
C GLU A 46 -2.80 -18.66 14.66
N GLN A 47 -3.22 -19.58 13.80
CA GLN A 47 -3.39 -19.34 12.37
C GLN A 47 -4.69 -18.58 12.08
N THR A 48 -4.77 -17.34 12.53
CA THR A 48 -5.92 -16.44 12.37
C THR A 48 -5.52 -15.11 11.74
N VAL A 49 -6.48 -14.42 11.15
CA VAL A 49 -6.25 -13.07 10.56
C VAL A 49 -5.80 -12.09 11.64
N GLU A 50 -6.38 -12.14 12.82
CA GLU A 50 -6.03 -11.27 13.95
C GLU A 50 -4.57 -11.45 14.36
N LYS A 51 -4.08 -12.69 14.35
CA LYS A 51 -2.67 -12.96 14.64
C LYS A 51 -1.76 -12.39 13.56
N ILE A 52 -2.12 -12.54 12.30
CA ILE A 52 -1.37 -11.97 11.18
C ILE A 52 -1.36 -10.45 11.27
N ILE A 53 -2.50 -9.81 11.57
CA ILE A 53 -2.59 -8.37 11.80
C ILE A 53 -1.60 -7.96 12.91
N PHE A 54 -1.64 -8.65 14.05
CA PHE A 54 -0.74 -8.39 15.17
C PHE A 54 0.73 -8.48 14.76
N GLU A 55 1.13 -9.55 14.07
CA GLU A 55 2.52 -9.76 13.64
C GLU A 55 2.99 -8.73 12.60
N LYS A 56 2.08 -8.22 11.79
CA LYS A 56 2.39 -7.22 10.75
C LYS A 56 2.37 -5.78 11.28
N THR A 57 1.58 -5.46 12.29
CA THR A 57 1.27 -4.05 12.59
C THR A 57 1.56 -3.59 14.03
N SER A 58 1.67 -4.51 14.99
CA SER A 58 1.80 -4.15 16.43
C SER A 58 3.06 -3.35 16.78
N THR A 59 4.09 -3.40 15.96
CA THR A 59 5.36 -2.70 16.19
C THR A 59 5.59 -1.51 15.24
N LEU A 60 4.57 -1.11 14.49
CA LEU A 60 4.66 0.09 13.67
C LEU A 60 4.72 1.34 14.55
N LEU A 61 5.78 2.11 14.37
CA LEU A 61 6.08 3.33 15.14
C LEU A 61 6.46 4.44 14.16
N ASN A 62 5.48 5.20 13.69
CA ASN A 62 5.74 6.24 12.69
C ASN A 62 4.74 7.38 12.77
N SER A 63 5.17 8.54 12.32
CA SER A 63 4.30 9.71 12.22
C SER A 63 3.15 9.55 11.21
N LYS A 64 3.33 8.67 10.22
CA LYS A 64 2.34 8.44 9.14
C LYS A 64 2.26 6.95 8.84
N ILE A 65 1.07 6.37 8.98
CA ILE A 65 0.78 4.97 8.67
C ILE A 65 -0.38 4.93 7.69
N ILE A 66 -0.11 4.49 6.48
CA ILE A 66 -1.10 4.39 5.40
C ILE A 66 -1.64 2.98 5.39
N ILE A 67 -2.96 2.84 5.53
CA ILE A 67 -3.65 1.55 5.54
C ILE A 67 -4.45 1.45 4.24
N SER A 68 -4.08 0.47 3.41
CA SER A 68 -4.76 0.21 2.13
C SER A 68 -6.17 -0.33 2.33
N LYS A 69 -6.92 -0.45 1.24
CA LYS A 69 -8.19 -1.17 1.23
C LYS A 69 -8.01 -2.57 1.77
N GLN A 70 -8.88 -2.96 2.68
CA GLN A 70 -8.95 -4.29 3.25
C GLN A 70 -10.19 -5.01 2.74
N SER A 71 -10.21 -6.34 2.84
CA SER A 71 -11.35 -7.15 2.40
C SER A 71 -12.63 -6.86 3.17
N THR A 72 -12.53 -6.44 4.43
CA THR A 72 -13.66 -6.02 5.25
C THR A 72 -13.31 -4.81 6.15
N ASN A 73 -14.33 -4.10 6.62
CA ASN A 73 -14.15 -2.99 7.55
C ASN A 73 -13.67 -3.46 8.93
N GLU A 74 -14.00 -4.67 9.32
CA GLU A 74 -13.56 -5.28 10.59
C GLU A 74 -12.04 -5.48 10.59
N ILE A 75 -11.47 -5.95 9.47
CA ILE A 75 -10.02 -6.09 9.31
C ILE A 75 -9.36 -4.71 9.37
N SER A 76 -9.89 -3.72 8.66
CA SER A 76 -9.36 -2.35 8.70
C SER A 76 -9.35 -1.79 10.12
N LYS A 77 -10.45 -1.96 10.85
CA LYS A 77 -10.55 -1.55 12.26
C LYS A 77 -9.58 -2.32 13.16
N SER A 78 -9.47 -3.62 12.99
CA SER A 78 -8.53 -4.44 13.77
C SER A 78 -7.07 -3.99 13.56
N ILE A 79 -6.70 -3.60 12.33
CA ILE A 79 -5.38 -3.00 12.04
C ILE A 79 -5.23 -1.68 12.79
N GLU A 80 -6.24 -0.79 12.71
CA GLU A 80 -6.22 0.51 13.38
C GLU A 80 -6.05 0.36 14.90
N ASP A 81 -6.74 -0.60 15.51
CA ASP A 81 -6.72 -0.88 16.96
C ASP A 81 -5.42 -1.55 17.40
N THR A 82 -4.78 -2.35 16.54
CA THR A 82 -3.53 -3.06 16.85
C THR A 82 -2.32 -2.12 16.83
N ILE A 83 -2.37 -1.03 16.09
CA ILE A 83 -1.32 -0.03 16.04
C ILE A 83 -1.35 0.80 17.32
N ILE A 84 -0.45 0.50 18.26
CA ILE A 84 -0.42 1.06 19.63
C ILE A 84 0.05 2.51 19.64
N ASP A 85 0.86 2.95 18.67
CA ASP A 85 1.38 4.31 18.62
C ASP A 85 0.27 5.33 18.31
N ASN A 86 -0.29 5.90 19.38
CA ASN A 86 -1.31 6.94 19.29
C ASN A 86 -0.80 8.29 18.74
N SER A 87 0.52 8.47 18.64
CA SER A 87 1.13 9.68 18.06
C SER A 87 1.17 9.61 16.53
N SER A 88 1.00 8.43 15.96
CA SER A 88 1.00 8.21 14.52
C SER A 88 -0.29 8.69 13.86
N LYS A 89 -0.16 9.48 12.80
CA LYS A 89 -1.30 9.80 11.91
C LYS A 89 -1.63 8.57 11.08
N LYS A 90 -2.78 7.97 11.31
CA LYS A 90 -3.30 6.86 10.50
C LYS A 90 -4.10 7.42 9.33
N ILE A 91 -3.80 7.00 8.12
CA ILE A 91 -4.46 7.39 6.87
C ILE A 91 -5.10 6.15 6.27
N ILE A 92 -6.41 6.05 6.34
CA ILE A 92 -7.16 4.81 6.15
C ILE A 92 -8.03 4.91 4.90
N PHE A 93 -8.00 3.88 4.07
CA PHE A 93 -8.86 3.77 2.90
C PHE A 93 -10.36 3.83 3.30
N ASN A 94 -11.17 4.51 2.50
CA ASN A 94 -12.59 4.84 2.73
C ASN A 94 -12.88 5.80 3.90
N LYS A 95 -11.86 6.20 4.67
CA LYS A 95 -11.99 7.19 5.73
C LYS A 95 -11.26 8.49 5.39
N ASP A 96 -10.02 8.39 4.99
CA ASP A 96 -9.12 9.52 4.74
C ASP A 96 -8.77 9.68 3.27
N TYR A 97 -8.88 8.62 2.49
CA TYR A 97 -8.73 8.62 1.03
C TYR A 97 -9.57 7.51 0.39
N ASN A 98 -9.92 7.71 -0.86
CA ASN A 98 -10.62 6.71 -1.66
C ASN A 98 -10.33 6.88 -3.15
N PHE A 99 -10.82 5.95 -3.98
CA PHE A 99 -10.91 6.12 -5.42
C PHE A 99 -12.25 5.61 -5.94
N THR A 100 -12.68 6.18 -7.06
CA THR A 100 -13.88 5.75 -7.79
C THR A 100 -13.61 5.60 -9.26
N LEU A 101 -14.22 4.57 -9.87
CA LEU A 101 -14.22 4.34 -11.31
C LEU A 101 -15.47 4.98 -11.89
N LYS A 102 -15.31 5.97 -12.77
CA LYS A 102 -16.45 6.66 -13.43
C LYS A 102 -16.45 6.50 -14.95
N GLU A 103 -15.28 6.34 -15.55
CA GLU A 103 -15.07 6.25 -17.00
C GLU A 103 -14.10 5.08 -17.29
N ASN A 104 -14.16 4.51 -18.50
CA ASN A 104 -13.39 3.31 -18.83
C ASN A 104 -11.88 3.47 -18.65
N ASP A 105 -11.33 4.67 -18.99
CA ASP A 105 -9.88 4.90 -18.98
C ASP A 105 -9.40 5.77 -17.82
N PHE A 106 -10.31 6.18 -16.93
CA PHE A 106 -9.98 7.07 -15.83
C PHE A 106 -10.51 6.55 -14.50
N PHE A 107 -9.79 6.91 -13.43
CA PHE A 107 -10.26 6.81 -12.06
C PHE A 107 -10.08 8.16 -11.35
N TYR A 108 -10.87 8.37 -10.31
CA TYR A 108 -10.83 9.58 -9.50
C TYR A 108 -10.35 9.20 -8.11
N PHE A 109 -9.19 9.74 -7.73
CA PHE A 109 -8.64 9.63 -6.39
C PHE A 109 -9.03 10.86 -5.59
N GLU A 110 -9.34 10.70 -4.30
CA GLU A 110 -9.72 11.80 -3.41
C GLU A 110 -9.12 11.58 -2.03
N ASP A 111 -8.58 12.66 -1.45
CA ASP A 111 -8.09 12.73 -0.07
C ASP A 111 -8.24 14.15 0.50
N GLU A 112 -7.66 14.43 1.67
CA GLU A 112 -7.69 15.76 2.30
C GLU A 112 -7.07 16.88 1.45
N PHE A 113 -6.22 16.55 0.47
CA PHE A 113 -5.59 17.52 -0.45
C PHE A 113 -6.41 17.78 -1.72
N GLY A 114 -7.58 17.13 -1.86
CA GLY A 114 -8.49 17.28 -2.99
C GLY A 114 -8.49 16.12 -3.97
N ALA A 115 -9.33 16.25 -5.00
CA ALA A 115 -9.57 15.19 -5.99
C ALA A 115 -8.61 15.29 -7.19
N LEU A 116 -8.20 14.12 -7.69
CA LEU A 116 -7.40 13.96 -8.89
C LEU A 116 -8.13 13.07 -9.90
N LYS A 117 -8.28 13.56 -11.14
CA LYS A 117 -8.65 12.73 -12.28
C LYS A 117 -7.37 12.14 -12.89
N LEU A 118 -7.27 10.82 -12.90
CA LEU A 118 -6.07 10.09 -13.26
C LEU A 118 -6.39 9.05 -14.33
N GLN A 119 -5.50 8.88 -15.30
CA GLN A 119 -5.59 7.80 -16.26
C GLN A 119 -5.32 6.47 -15.54
N LYS A 120 -6.08 5.42 -15.90
CA LYS A 120 -5.80 4.08 -15.40
C LYS A 120 -4.39 3.65 -15.79
N PRO A 121 -3.62 3.06 -14.89
CA PRO A 121 -2.35 2.45 -15.23
C PRO A 121 -2.59 1.26 -16.18
N ASN A 122 -1.59 0.94 -16.97
CA ASN A 122 -1.65 -0.27 -17.83
C ASN A 122 -1.35 -1.53 -16.98
N LEU A 123 -2.27 -1.83 -16.07
CA LEU A 123 -2.22 -2.97 -15.16
C LEU A 123 -3.47 -3.83 -15.39
N PRO A 124 -3.32 -5.16 -15.52
CA PRO A 124 -4.41 -6.03 -15.98
C PRO A 124 -5.55 -6.16 -14.97
N GLU A 125 -5.29 -5.98 -13.68
CA GLU A 125 -6.23 -6.30 -12.62
C GLU A 125 -6.74 -5.07 -11.86
N GLU A 126 -8.03 -5.05 -11.56
CA GLU A 126 -8.67 -3.93 -10.86
C GLU A 126 -8.10 -3.70 -9.44
N PHE A 127 -7.68 -4.77 -8.74
CA PHE A 127 -7.04 -4.65 -7.42
C PHE A 127 -5.73 -3.84 -7.47
N GLN A 128 -5.11 -3.70 -8.63
CA GLN A 128 -3.92 -2.85 -8.78
C GLN A 128 -4.26 -1.36 -8.57
N LEU A 129 -5.50 -0.95 -8.83
CA LEU A 129 -5.94 0.42 -8.51
C LEU A 129 -5.96 0.68 -7.01
N GLU A 130 -6.22 -0.34 -6.20
CA GLU A 130 -6.11 -0.26 -4.73
C GLU A 130 -4.67 0.01 -4.30
N ASN A 131 -3.71 -0.68 -4.91
CA ASN A 131 -2.29 -0.47 -4.68
C ASN A 131 -1.83 0.91 -5.16
N VAL A 132 -2.26 1.33 -6.35
CA VAL A 132 -1.96 2.65 -6.91
C VAL A 132 -2.54 3.75 -6.03
N SER A 133 -3.79 3.63 -5.58
CA SER A 133 -4.40 4.62 -4.69
C SER A 133 -3.66 4.73 -3.34
N THR A 134 -3.19 3.61 -2.81
CA THR A 134 -2.37 3.58 -1.59
C THR A 134 -1.02 4.27 -1.80
N ALA A 135 -0.38 4.05 -2.95
CA ALA A 135 0.85 4.74 -3.31
C ALA A 135 0.64 6.26 -3.46
N ILE A 136 -0.46 6.68 -4.10
CA ILE A 136 -0.82 8.11 -4.24
C ILE A 136 -1.05 8.72 -2.86
N ALA A 137 -1.87 8.09 -2.00
CA ALA A 137 -2.09 8.54 -0.64
C ALA A 137 -0.76 8.68 0.12
N THR A 138 0.16 7.73 -0.04
CA THR A 138 1.47 7.78 0.60
C THR A 138 2.27 8.99 0.15
N VAL A 139 2.46 9.19 -1.16
CA VAL A 139 3.33 10.28 -1.64
C VAL A 139 2.74 11.66 -1.36
N ARG A 140 1.41 11.81 -1.36
CA ARG A 140 0.75 13.07 -1.00
C ARG A 140 0.90 13.41 0.48
N GLN A 141 1.01 12.41 1.35
CA GLN A 141 1.30 12.62 2.77
C GLN A 141 2.76 13.03 3.03
N LEU A 142 3.69 12.80 2.11
CA LEU A 142 5.09 13.19 2.25
C LEU A 142 5.29 14.67 1.88
N THR A 143 4.67 15.58 2.62
CA THR A 143 4.59 17.02 2.33
C THR A 143 5.94 17.75 2.29
N ASP A 144 6.99 17.19 2.90
CA ASP A 144 8.35 17.70 2.84
C ASP A 144 9.01 17.45 1.46
N TYR A 145 8.41 16.62 0.64
CA TYR A 145 8.85 16.30 -0.72
C TYR A 145 7.91 16.97 -1.73
N LYS A 146 8.49 17.66 -2.70
CA LYS A 146 7.74 18.37 -3.74
C LYS A 146 7.22 17.40 -4.81
N VAL A 147 6.25 16.55 -4.46
CA VAL A 147 5.54 15.70 -5.42
C VAL A 147 4.30 16.44 -5.88
N THR A 148 4.28 16.88 -7.15
CA THR A 148 3.13 17.59 -7.74
C THR A 148 2.10 16.60 -8.31
N ASP A 149 0.88 17.07 -8.57
CA ASP A 149 -0.16 16.28 -9.23
C ASP A 149 0.28 15.82 -10.62
N GLU A 150 1.07 16.63 -11.34
CA GLU A 150 1.67 16.29 -12.63
C GLU A 150 2.69 15.14 -12.48
N ASN A 151 3.49 15.15 -11.42
CA ASN A 151 4.40 14.03 -11.12
C ASN A 151 3.63 12.73 -10.88
N ILE A 152 2.51 12.79 -10.14
CA ILE A 152 1.65 11.63 -9.90
C ILE A 152 1.06 11.12 -11.22
N LYS A 153 0.46 12.01 -12.03
CA LYS A 153 -0.10 11.67 -13.35
C LYS A 153 0.94 10.98 -14.23
N LEU A 154 2.12 11.58 -14.34
CA LEU A 154 3.22 11.01 -15.14
C LEU A 154 3.70 9.66 -14.58
N GLY A 155 3.83 9.54 -13.25
CA GLY A 155 4.26 8.32 -12.59
C GLY A 155 3.34 7.14 -12.90
N ILE A 156 2.02 7.35 -12.83
CA ILE A 156 1.02 6.32 -13.10
C ILE A 156 1.13 5.74 -14.52
N THR A 157 1.38 6.59 -15.52
CA THR A 157 1.51 6.13 -16.91
C THR A 157 2.77 5.30 -17.17
N LYS A 158 3.74 5.32 -16.24
CA LYS A 158 5.01 4.59 -16.34
C LYS A 158 5.05 3.33 -15.49
N ILE A 159 3.94 2.98 -14.82
CA ILE A 159 3.90 1.77 -13.99
C ILE A 159 3.98 0.55 -14.91
N GLU A 160 4.93 -0.31 -14.61
CA GLU A 160 5.08 -1.64 -15.21
C GLU A 160 5.04 -2.69 -14.09
N SER A 161 4.26 -3.76 -14.30
CA SER A 161 4.17 -4.87 -13.35
C SER A 161 4.63 -6.14 -14.03
N ILE A 162 5.92 -6.40 -13.95
CA ILE A 162 6.53 -7.61 -14.53
C ILE A 162 6.09 -8.83 -13.73
N ALA A 163 5.72 -9.91 -14.44
CA ALA A 163 5.32 -11.21 -13.87
C ALA A 163 4.09 -11.17 -12.94
N ARG A 164 3.22 -10.14 -13.07
CA ARG A 164 1.92 -10.05 -12.37
C ARG A 164 0.79 -10.08 -13.38
N LEU A 165 0.43 -11.28 -13.90
CA LEU A 165 -0.57 -11.48 -14.97
C LEU A 165 -0.27 -10.62 -16.22
N GLN A 166 1.00 -10.53 -16.56
CA GLN A 166 1.47 -9.73 -17.67
C GLN A 166 1.15 -10.41 -19.01
N ASP A 167 0.46 -9.71 -19.91
CA ASP A 167 0.30 -10.14 -21.28
C ASP A 167 1.65 -10.16 -21.99
N LEU A 168 2.06 -11.34 -22.46
CA LEU A 168 3.29 -11.50 -23.23
C LEU A 168 3.05 -11.04 -24.68
N LYS A 169 3.52 -9.85 -25.00
CA LYS A 169 3.39 -9.27 -26.35
C LYS A 169 4.34 -9.89 -27.38
N SER A 170 5.33 -10.65 -26.94
CA SER A 170 6.33 -11.30 -27.80
C SER A 170 6.98 -12.50 -27.10
N GLY A 171 7.69 -13.34 -27.85
CA GLY A 171 8.42 -14.50 -27.33
C GLY A 171 7.65 -15.81 -27.51
N LYS A 172 8.30 -16.94 -27.13
CA LYS A 172 7.78 -18.30 -27.36
C LYS A 172 6.50 -18.64 -26.58
N LEU A 173 6.16 -17.88 -25.55
CA LEU A 173 5.01 -18.11 -24.68
C LEU A 173 3.86 -17.12 -24.93
N LYS A 174 3.94 -16.30 -25.99
CA LYS A 174 2.96 -15.27 -26.31
C LYS A 174 1.55 -15.84 -26.56
N ASP A 175 1.48 -17.06 -27.08
CA ASP A 175 0.22 -17.67 -27.54
C ASP A 175 -0.26 -18.78 -26.59
N LEU A 176 0.31 -18.87 -25.38
CA LEU A 176 -0.14 -19.74 -24.28
C LEU A 176 -1.07 -19.01 -23.35
#